data_affe918b4342fcfde9467dac5afb9e7a
#
_entry.id   affe918b4342fcfde9467dac5afb9e7a
#
_cell.length_a   1.000
_cell.length_b   1.000
_cell.length_c   1.000
_cell.angle_alpha   90.00
_cell.angle_beta   90.00
_cell.angle_gamma   90.00
#
_symmetry.space_group_name_H-M   'P 1'
#
loop_
_entity.id
_entity.type
_entity.pdbx_description
1 polymer ?
#
loop_
_entity_poly.entity_id
_entity_poly.type
_entity_poly.pdbx_seq_one_letter_code
_entity_poly.pdbx_strand_id
1 'polypeptide(L)'
;MRYQFLIDTYETERIKVISAWSMFRDEDLPVRPNTADARGRSVHEHMVHQCVSEDIWFREMLGIEVGAPLPQEEVRLEFMKRYAEHSGKRSAALQEKSEDWWEGETKFFDVQRSRAWVITRRMTHTAHHRGQLLAILRMLGRDEYSNYGPTADTGGLMRNNAPTIYAYPSIDAVLEGEAQGGKKRPLPAPTGKPVTERPD
;
A
#
# COMPACT_ATOMS: atom_id res chain seq x y z
N MET A 1 19.09 16.45 2.19
CA MET A 1 19.56 15.15 1.65
C MET A 1 19.00 14.97 0.24
N ARG A 2 19.85 14.62 -0.74
CA ARG A 2 19.47 14.47 -2.16
C ARG A 2 18.37 13.43 -2.39
N TYR A 3 18.34 12.38 -1.58
CA TYR A 3 17.38 11.27 -1.68
C TYR A 3 16.19 11.36 -0.71
N GLN A 4 15.98 12.52 -0.06
CA GLN A 4 14.86 12.71 0.87
C GLN A 4 13.51 12.41 0.21
N PHE A 5 13.35 12.80 -1.04
CA PHE A 5 12.10 12.54 -1.79
C PHE A 5 11.73 11.05 -1.91
N LEU A 6 12.71 10.13 -1.91
CA LEU A 6 12.44 8.69 -1.92
C LEU A 6 11.90 8.23 -0.56
N ILE A 7 12.42 8.79 0.53
CA ILE A 7 11.95 8.49 1.88
C ILE A 7 10.53 9.04 2.05
N ASP A 8 10.28 10.28 1.65
CA ASP A 8 8.95 10.90 1.71
C ASP A 8 7.92 10.13 0.86
N THR A 9 8.35 9.64 -0.31
CA THR A 9 7.52 8.79 -1.16
C THR A 9 7.23 7.44 -0.49
N TYR A 10 8.25 6.82 0.14
CA TYR A 10 8.06 5.57 0.86
C TYR A 10 7.07 5.72 2.03
N GLU A 11 7.18 6.83 2.81
CA GLU A 11 6.20 7.15 3.85
C GLU A 11 4.78 7.28 3.30
N THR A 12 4.63 7.95 2.16
CA THR A 12 3.34 8.07 1.49
C THR A 12 2.80 6.70 1.06
N GLU A 13 3.65 5.83 0.52
CA GLU A 13 3.25 4.49 0.08
C GLU A 13 2.84 3.59 1.25
N ARG A 14 3.50 3.70 2.42
CA ARG A 14 3.13 2.99 3.65
C ARG A 14 1.67 3.31 4.06
N ILE A 15 1.34 4.59 4.12
CA ILE A 15 -0.02 5.06 4.45
C ILE A 15 -1.03 4.50 3.44
N LYS A 16 -0.72 4.55 2.15
CA LYS A 16 -1.60 4.07 1.08
C LYS A 16 -1.84 2.56 1.13
N VAL A 17 -0.82 1.76 1.48
CA VAL A 17 -0.98 0.31 1.65
C VAL A 17 -1.95 0.00 2.78
N ILE A 18 -1.72 0.59 3.96
CA ILE A 18 -2.54 0.35 5.15
C ILE A 18 -3.96 0.86 4.93
N SER A 19 -4.11 2.04 4.30
CA SER A 19 -5.42 2.59 3.93
C SER A 19 -6.18 1.66 2.97
N ALA A 20 -5.51 1.11 1.95
CA ALA A 20 -6.14 0.16 1.05
C ALA A 20 -6.59 -1.12 1.78
N TRP A 21 -5.77 -1.65 2.67
CA TRP A 21 -6.12 -2.82 3.47
C TRP A 21 -7.30 -2.57 4.41
N SER A 22 -7.41 -1.36 4.97
CA SER A 22 -8.54 -0.98 5.83
C SER A 22 -9.89 -0.98 5.11
N MET A 23 -9.92 -0.89 3.78
CA MET A 23 -11.16 -0.88 3.00
C MET A 23 -11.79 -2.27 2.85
N PHE A 24 -11.01 -3.35 3.09
CA PHE A 24 -11.48 -4.73 3.11
C PHE A 24 -12.06 -5.11 4.48
N ARG A 25 -12.75 -6.24 4.52
CA ARG A 25 -13.18 -6.94 5.73
C ARG A 25 -12.43 -8.25 5.88
N ASP A 26 -12.45 -8.88 7.05
CA ASP A 26 -11.80 -10.20 7.23
C ASP A 26 -12.44 -11.28 6.35
N GLU A 27 -13.75 -11.20 6.09
CA GLU A 27 -14.44 -12.08 5.16
C GLU A 27 -13.98 -11.96 3.70
N ASP A 28 -13.35 -10.86 3.33
CA ASP A 28 -12.82 -10.62 1.98
C ASP A 28 -11.44 -11.27 1.75
N LEU A 29 -10.73 -11.67 2.81
CA LEU A 29 -9.38 -12.19 2.73
C LEU A 29 -9.21 -13.37 1.75
N PRO A 30 -10.11 -14.35 1.66
CA PRO A 30 -9.98 -15.45 0.71
C PRO A 30 -10.36 -15.09 -0.74
N VAL A 31 -10.92 -13.89 -0.97
CA VAL A 31 -11.41 -13.51 -2.31
C VAL A 31 -10.26 -13.27 -3.27
N ARG A 32 -10.37 -13.81 -4.48
CA ARG A 32 -9.45 -13.64 -5.61
C ARG A 32 -10.20 -13.26 -6.89
N PRO A 33 -9.53 -12.68 -7.89
CA PRO A 33 -10.18 -12.21 -9.13
C PRO A 33 -10.97 -13.28 -9.88
N ASN A 34 -10.48 -14.52 -9.84
CA ASN A 34 -11.15 -15.68 -10.40
C ASN A 34 -11.03 -16.85 -9.44
N THR A 35 -12.15 -17.28 -8.88
CA THR A 35 -12.20 -18.39 -7.91
C THR A 35 -11.78 -19.74 -8.48
N ALA A 36 -11.90 -19.92 -9.80
CA ALA A 36 -11.49 -21.13 -10.50
C ALA A 36 -9.98 -21.12 -10.88
N ASP A 37 -9.25 -20.02 -10.66
CA ASP A 37 -7.87 -19.87 -11.06
C ASP A 37 -6.99 -19.41 -9.89
N ALA A 38 -6.25 -20.32 -9.30
CA ALA A 38 -5.34 -20.06 -8.19
C ALA A 38 -4.10 -19.22 -8.55
N ARG A 39 -3.85 -18.91 -9.83
CA ARG A 39 -2.73 -18.05 -10.25
C ARG A 39 -2.94 -16.59 -9.90
N GLY A 40 -4.20 -16.13 -9.75
CA GLY A 40 -4.51 -14.81 -9.21
C GLY A 40 -4.49 -14.84 -7.68
N ARG A 41 -3.71 -13.94 -7.05
CA ARG A 41 -3.65 -13.86 -5.59
C ARG A 41 -4.98 -13.43 -4.98
N SER A 42 -5.33 -14.00 -3.82
CA SER A 42 -6.39 -13.49 -2.95
C SER A 42 -5.93 -12.22 -2.21
N VAL A 43 -6.87 -11.55 -1.56
CA VAL A 43 -6.57 -10.39 -0.70
C VAL A 43 -5.56 -10.77 0.38
N HIS A 44 -5.75 -11.90 1.05
CA HIS A 44 -4.82 -12.46 2.04
C HIS A 44 -3.43 -12.69 1.45
N GLU A 45 -3.34 -13.39 0.32
CA GLU A 45 -2.06 -13.67 -0.35
C GLU A 45 -1.34 -12.40 -0.80
N HIS A 46 -2.05 -11.33 -1.12
CA HIS A 46 -1.46 -10.01 -1.36
C HIS A 46 -0.85 -9.41 -0.09
N MET A 47 -1.53 -9.51 1.07
CA MET A 47 -0.99 -9.03 2.35
C MET A 47 0.25 -9.80 2.77
N VAL A 48 0.21 -11.13 2.68
CA VAL A 48 1.38 -12.01 2.91
C VAL A 48 2.53 -11.62 1.98
N HIS A 49 2.26 -11.55 0.67
CA HIS A 49 3.28 -11.21 -0.33
C HIS A 49 3.90 -9.83 -0.08
N GLN A 50 3.10 -8.83 0.23
CA GLN A 50 3.60 -7.48 0.51
C GLN A 50 4.52 -7.48 1.74
N CYS A 51 4.13 -8.15 2.82
CA CYS A 51 4.93 -8.26 4.03
C CYS A 51 6.25 -8.99 3.77
N VAL A 52 6.17 -10.21 3.25
CA VAL A 52 7.34 -11.10 3.08
C VAL A 52 8.30 -10.58 2.02
N SER A 53 7.78 -10.16 0.86
CA SER A 53 8.66 -9.66 -0.20
C SER A 53 9.36 -8.36 0.18
N GLU A 54 8.73 -7.50 0.98
CA GLU A 54 9.38 -6.28 1.45
C GLU A 54 10.49 -6.58 2.46
N ASP A 55 10.27 -7.53 3.39
CA ASP A 55 11.31 -8.03 4.30
C ASP A 55 12.52 -8.54 3.51
N ILE A 56 12.28 -9.38 2.51
CA ILE A 56 13.33 -9.96 1.67
C ILE A 56 14.11 -8.87 0.92
N TRP A 57 13.43 -7.93 0.26
CA TRP A 57 14.11 -6.88 -0.50
C TRP A 57 14.95 -5.96 0.38
N PHE A 58 14.42 -5.57 1.54
CA PHE A 58 15.17 -4.72 2.47
C PHE A 58 16.38 -5.45 3.05
N ARG A 59 16.25 -6.71 3.42
CA ARG A 59 17.36 -7.50 3.95
C ARG A 59 18.40 -7.82 2.86
N GLU A 60 17.98 -8.46 1.76
CA GLU A 60 18.91 -9.03 0.78
C GLU A 60 19.54 -7.97 -0.15
N MET A 61 18.78 -6.93 -0.50
CA MET A 61 19.21 -5.95 -1.49
C MET A 61 19.69 -4.64 -0.85
N LEU A 62 19.20 -4.29 0.33
CA LEU A 62 19.48 -3.02 0.97
C LEU A 62 20.30 -3.15 2.26
N GLY A 63 20.49 -4.37 2.78
CA GLY A 63 21.19 -4.60 4.04
C GLY A 63 20.49 -3.96 5.25
N ILE A 64 19.15 -3.88 5.19
CA ILE A 64 18.31 -3.36 6.28
C ILE A 64 17.49 -4.51 6.85
N GLU A 65 17.96 -5.02 7.99
CA GLU A 65 17.34 -6.16 8.67
C GLU A 65 16.20 -5.71 9.58
N VAL A 66 15.04 -5.52 8.98
CA VAL A 66 13.79 -5.23 9.67
C VAL A 66 12.75 -6.21 9.14
N GLY A 67 12.71 -7.37 9.72
CA GLY A 67 11.74 -8.41 9.38
C GLY A 67 11.20 -9.07 10.65
N ALA A 68 10.05 -9.69 10.52
CA ALA A 68 9.46 -10.53 11.56
C ALA A 68 8.61 -11.62 10.94
N PRO A 69 8.31 -12.69 11.66
CA PRO A 69 7.33 -13.67 11.24
C PRO A 69 6.00 -13.01 10.87
N LEU A 70 5.20 -13.69 10.07
CA LEU A 70 3.81 -13.28 9.85
C LEU A 70 3.05 -13.32 11.18
N PRO A 71 1.95 -12.56 11.32
CA PRO A 71 1.10 -12.64 12.51
C PRO A 71 0.65 -14.08 12.76
N GLN A 72 0.55 -14.49 14.02
CA GLN A 72 0.04 -15.79 14.37
C GLN A 72 -1.44 -15.93 13.98
N GLU A 73 -2.21 -14.86 14.18
CA GLU A 73 -3.56 -14.72 13.66
C GLU A 73 -3.51 -13.92 12.35
N GLU A 74 -3.70 -14.62 11.26
CA GLU A 74 -3.62 -14.01 9.91
C GLU A 74 -4.92 -13.29 9.54
N VAL A 75 -5.38 -12.37 10.41
CA VAL A 75 -6.50 -11.47 10.18
C VAL A 75 -6.01 -10.11 9.68
N ARG A 76 -6.86 -9.37 9.03
CA ARG A 76 -6.53 -8.09 8.37
C ARG A 76 -5.84 -7.09 9.32
N LEU A 77 -6.39 -6.90 10.51
CA LEU A 77 -5.86 -5.92 11.48
C LEU A 77 -4.42 -6.27 11.92
N GLU A 78 -4.12 -7.53 12.12
CA GLU A 78 -2.78 -7.97 12.54
C GLU A 78 -1.75 -7.79 11.40
N PHE A 79 -2.14 -8.02 10.13
CA PHE A 79 -1.31 -7.64 8.98
C PHE A 79 -1.06 -6.13 8.92
N MET A 80 -2.08 -5.31 9.18
CA MET A 80 -1.94 -3.85 9.18
C MET A 80 -0.99 -3.37 10.28
N LYS A 81 -1.12 -3.89 11.51
CA LYS A 81 -0.20 -3.59 12.63
C LYS A 81 1.23 -3.97 12.30
N ARG A 82 1.43 -5.22 11.84
CA ARG A 82 2.75 -5.70 11.45
C ARG A 82 3.37 -4.83 10.36
N TYR A 83 2.62 -4.53 9.30
CA TYR A 83 3.12 -3.72 8.21
C TYR A 83 3.44 -2.28 8.66
N ALA A 84 2.59 -1.66 9.46
CA ALA A 84 2.81 -0.34 10.03
C ALA A 84 4.12 -0.27 10.82
N GLU A 85 4.33 -1.21 11.74
CA GLU A 85 5.53 -1.29 12.58
C GLU A 85 6.80 -1.48 11.73
N HIS A 86 6.83 -2.52 10.91
CA HIS A 86 8.06 -2.88 10.18
C HIS A 86 8.40 -1.91 9.07
N SER A 87 7.42 -1.40 8.34
CA SER A 87 7.66 -0.33 7.37
C SER A 87 8.09 0.97 8.03
N GLY A 88 7.63 1.28 9.25
CA GLY A 88 8.11 2.41 10.05
C GLY A 88 9.60 2.26 10.42
N LYS A 89 10.00 1.09 10.91
CA LYS A 89 11.41 0.79 11.20
C LYS A 89 12.29 0.92 9.95
N ARG A 90 11.81 0.48 8.78
CA ARG A 90 12.52 0.63 7.50
C ARG A 90 12.67 2.09 7.11
N SER A 91 11.62 2.87 7.25
CA SER A 91 11.66 4.30 6.97
C SER A 91 12.67 5.01 7.86
N ALA A 92 12.69 4.73 9.15
CA ALA A 92 13.69 5.27 10.08
C ALA A 92 15.12 4.87 9.66
N ALA A 93 15.32 3.59 9.31
CA ALA A 93 16.62 3.12 8.84
C ALA A 93 17.08 3.79 7.52
N LEU A 94 16.15 4.13 6.62
CA LEU A 94 16.46 4.85 5.39
C LEU A 94 16.86 6.30 5.65
N GLN A 95 16.31 6.96 6.67
CA GLN A 95 16.65 8.34 7.05
C GLN A 95 18.07 8.47 7.55
N GLU A 96 18.64 7.39 8.10
CA GLU A 96 20.03 7.37 8.60
C GLU A 96 21.07 7.12 7.51
N LYS A 97 20.67 6.86 6.25
CA LYS A 97 21.58 6.49 5.19
C LYS A 97 22.24 7.71 4.55
N SER A 98 23.56 7.62 4.34
CA SER A 98 24.35 8.64 3.64
C SER A 98 24.01 8.68 2.14
N GLU A 99 24.37 9.76 1.46
CA GLU A 99 24.21 9.86 0.00
C GLU A 99 24.99 8.79 -0.75
N ASP A 100 26.22 8.49 -0.31
CA ASP A 100 27.04 7.41 -0.88
C ASP A 100 26.36 6.04 -0.76
N TRP A 101 25.63 5.79 0.34
CA TRP A 101 24.86 4.56 0.47
C TRP A 101 23.77 4.46 -0.60
N TRP A 102 23.05 5.55 -0.86
CA TRP A 102 21.98 5.58 -1.87
C TRP A 102 22.52 5.39 -3.29
N GLU A 103 23.67 5.97 -3.60
CA GLU A 103 24.34 5.87 -4.90
C GLU A 103 25.04 4.52 -5.07
N GLY A 104 25.46 3.91 -3.97
CA GLY A 104 26.18 2.64 -3.94
C GLY A 104 25.36 1.51 -4.56
N GLU A 105 26.04 0.64 -5.30
CA GLU A 105 25.44 -0.49 -5.99
C GLU A 105 25.11 -1.65 -5.05
N THR A 106 24.08 -2.41 -5.42
CA THR A 106 23.70 -3.67 -4.81
C THR A 106 23.19 -4.63 -5.87
N LYS A 107 23.20 -5.91 -5.54
CA LYS A 107 22.69 -6.94 -6.44
C LYS A 107 21.17 -6.97 -6.42
N PHE A 108 20.53 -6.64 -7.54
CA PHE A 108 19.11 -6.81 -7.78
C PHE A 108 18.91 -8.05 -8.68
N PHE A 109 18.58 -9.19 -8.05
CA PHE A 109 18.61 -10.51 -8.66
C PHE A 109 19.97 -10.79 -9.30
N ASP A 110 20.07 -10.74 -10.62
CA ASP A 110 21.28 -11.05 -11.42
C ASP A 110 21.99 -9.80 -11.98
N VAL A 111 21.48 -8.58 -11.67
CA VAL A 111 22.05 -7.32 -12.18
C VAL A 111 22.42 -6.37 -11.06
N GLN A 112 23.44 -5.53 -11.30
CA GLN A 112 23.79 -4.44 -10.38
C GLN A 112 22.88 -3.23 -10.59
N ARG A 113 22.45 -2.61 -9.49
CA ARG A 113 21.65 -1.39 -9.47
C ARG A 113 21.99 -0.55 -8.25
N SER A 114 21.83 0.77 -8.34
CA SER A 114 21.94 1.61 -7.15
C SER A 114 20.83 1.29 -6.14
N ARG A 115 21.09 1.49 -4.85
CA ARG A 115 20.08 1.30 -3.81
C ARG A 115 18.89 2.25 -3.98
N ALA A 116 19.15 3.47 -4.48
CA ALA A 116 18.07 4.40 -4.85
C ALA A 116 17.12 3.81 -5.92
N TRP A 117 17.67 3.15 -6.94
CA TRP A 117 16.89 2.45 -7.95
C TRP A 117 16.10 1.29 -7.34
N VAL A 118 16.69 0.51 -6.44
CA VAL A 118 16.01 -0.62 -5.80
C VAL A 118 14.81 -0.13 -4.96
N ILE A 119 14.96 0.96 -4.21
CA ILE A 119 13.84 1.57 -3.45
C ILE A 119 12.75 2.05 -4.41
N THR A 120 13.09 2.74 -5.50
CA THR A 120 12.12 3.17 -6.51
C THR A 120 11.36 1.97 -7.08
N ARG A 121 12.09 0.91 -7.43
CA ARG A 121 11.49 -0.32 -7.95
C ARG A 121 10.61 -1.03 -6.91
N ARG A 122 10.98 -0.98 -5.62
CA ARG A 122 10.17 -1.52 -4.53
C ARG A 122 8.85 -0.75 -4.39
N MET A 123 8.87 0.58 -4.39
CA MET A 123 7.67 1.40 -4.32
C MET A 123 6.72 1.15 -5.50
N THR A 124 7.25 1.07 -6.72
CA THR A 124 6.43 0.76 -7.91
C THR A 124 5.83 -0.65 -7.85
N HIS A 125 6.55 -1.62 -7.27
CA HIS A 125 6.04 -2.97 -7.05
C HIS A 125 4.91 -2.99 -6.00
N THR A 126 5.06 -2.21 -4.93
CA THR A 126 4.00 -2.01 -3.92
C THR A 126 2.75 -1.38 -4.54
N ALA A 127 2.93 -0.31 -5.34
CA ALA A 127 1.83 0.35 -6.05
C ALA A 127 1.13 -0.59 -7.04
N HIS A 128 1.88 -1.46 -7.74
CA HIS A 128 1.33 -2.47 -8.63
C HIS A 128 0.37 -3.43 -7.89
N HIS A 129 0.79 -4.00 -6.76
CA HIS A 129 -0.05 -4.90 -5.98
C HIS A 129 -1.23 -4.19 -5.31
N ARG A 130 -1.05 -2.94 -4.88
CA ARG A 130 -2.17 -2.14 -4.37
C ARG A 130 -3.21 -1.88 -5.45
N GLY A 131 -2.80 -1.60 -6.70
CA GLY A 131 -3.73 -1.47 -7.82
C GLY A 131 -4.56 -2.74 -8.07
N GLN A 132 -3.95 -3.92 -7.94
CA GLN A 132 -4.66 -5.20 -8.02
C GLN A 132 -5.69 -5.35 -6.88
N LEU A 133 -5.32 -4.99 -5.65
CA LEU A 133 -6.24 -4.98 -4.51
C LEU A 133 -7.42 -4.03 -4.72
N LEU A 134 -7.20 -2.81 -5.21
CA LEU A 134 -8.29 -1.87 -5.49
C LEU A 134 -9.24 -2.38 -6.58
N ALA A 135 -8.74 -3.13 -7.57
CA ALA A 135 -9.60 -3.81 -8.53
C ALA A 135 -10.48 -4.88 -7.86
N ILE A 136 -9.91 -5.70 -6.96
CA ILE A 136 -10.69 -6.68 -6.17
C ILE A 136 -11.72 -5.96 -5.28
N LEU A 137 -11.35 -4.85 -4.66
CA LEU A 137 -12.24 -4.03 -3.85
C LEU A 137 -13.48 -3.60 -4.65
N ARG A 138 -13.29 -3.16 -5.89
CA ARG A 138 -14.38 -2.82 -6.82
C ARG A 138 -15.25 -4.01 -7.17
N MET A 139 -14.65 -5.16 -7.42
CA MET A 139 -15.39 -6.41 -7.70
C MET A 139 -16.30 -6.81 -6.53
N LEU A 140 -15.87 -6.52 -5.30
CA LEU A 140 -16.62 -6.78 -4.07
C LEU A 140 -17.71 -5.74 -3.76
N GLY A 141 -17.78 -4.65 -4.52
CA GLY A 141 -18.70 -3.54 -4.25
C GLY A 141 -18.42 -2.82 -2.92
N ARG A 142 -17.17 -2.81 -2.48
CA ARG A 142 -16.73 -2.07 -1.29
C ARG A 142 -16.47 -0.61 -1.63
N ASP A 143 -16.59 0.27 -0.65
CA ASP A 143 -16.26 1.69 -0.75
C ASP A 143 -14.76 1.88 -1.00
N GLU A 144 -14.43 2.73 -1.97
CA GLU A 144 -13.04 3.09 -2.29
C GLU A 144 -12.74 4.53 -1.90
N TYR A 145 -12.04 4.68 -0.78
CA TYR A 145 -11.50 5.94 -0.33
C TYR A 145 -10.28 6.37 -1.17
N SER A 146 -9.97 7.65 -1.13
CA SER A 146 -8.85 8.21 -1.87
C SER A 146 -7.52 7.53 -1.52
N ASN A 147 -6.74 7.24 -2.56
CA ASN A 147 -5.37 6.71 -2.47
C ASN A 147 -4.38 7.63 -3.21
N TYR A 148 -4.72 8.07 -4.42
CA TYR A 148 -3.92 8.99 -5.25
C TYR A 148 -4.66 10.29 -5.58
N GLY A 149 -5.87 10.44 -5.15
CA GLY A 149 -6.74 11.56 -5.47
C GLY A 149 -8.19 11.12 -5.34
N PRO A 150 -9.14 11.86 -5.92
CA PRO A 150 -10.54 11.47 -5.92
C PRO A 150 -10.76 10.11 -6.57
N THR A 151 -11.81 9.41 -6.12
CA THR A 151 -12.30 8.15 -6.69
C THR A 151 -13.74 8.32 -7.16
N ALA A 152 -14.30 7.32 -7.81
CA ALA A 152 -15.72 7.30 -8.14
C ALA A 152 -16.60 7.52 -6.89
N ASP A 153 -16.21 6.97 -5.74
CA ASP A 153 -16.95 7.05 -4.49
C ASP A 153 -16.75 8.37 -3.74
N THR A 154 -15.70 9.12 -4.08
CA THR A 154 -15.48 10.46 -3.52
C THR A 154 -15.97 11.58 -4.43
N GLY A 155 -16.66 11.28 -5.53
CA GLY A 155 -17.27 12.26 -6.42
C GLY A 155 -16.73 12.26 -7.85
N GLY A 156 -15.81 11.36 -8.20
CA GLY A 156 -15.30 11.18 -9.57
C GLY A 156 -13.94 11.82 -9.81
N LEU A 157 -13.81 12.64 -10.84
CA LEU A 157 -12.53 13.20 -11.29
C LEU A 157 -12.20 14.55 -10.66
N MET A 158 -10.93 14.89 -10.55
CA MET A 158 -10.47 16.22 -10.11
C MET A 158 -11.04 17.35 -10.97
N ARG A 159 -11.16 17.16 -12.28
CA ARG A 159 -11.79 18.15 -13.20
C ARG A 159 -13.26 18.45 -12.85
N ASN A 160 -13.92 17.57 -12.12
CA ASN A 160 -15.28 17.74 -11.63
C ASN A 160 -15.33 18.31 -10.20
N ASN A 161 -14.21 18.83 -9.69
CA ASN A 161 -14.04 19.29 -8.31
C ASN A 161 -14.35 18.20 -7.26
N ALA A 162 -14.15 16.93 -7.60
CA ALA A 162 -14.34 15.86 -6.66
C ALA A 162 -13.32 15.97 -5.52
N PRO A 163 -13.73 15.82 -4.24
CA PRO A 163 -12.84 15.92 -3.12
C PRO A 163 -11.96 14.69 -2.98
N THR A 164 -10.78 14.87 -2.40
CA THR A 164 -9.94 13.78 -1.90
C THR A 164 -10.38 13.46 -0.48
N ILE A 165 -10.92 12.26 -0.25
CA ILE A 165 -11.43 11.82 1.04
C ILE A 165 -10.66 10.56 1.45
N TYR A 166 -9.80 10.69 2.46
CA TYR A 166 -9.10 9.56 3.06
C TYR A 166 -9.98 8.89 4.12
N ALA A 167 -9.93 7.57 4.19
CA ALA A 167 -10.63 6.79 5.22
C ALA A 167 -10.24 7.24 6.62
N TYR A 168 -8.93 7.48 6.83
CA TYR A 168 -8.33 7.94 8.08
C TYR A 168 -7.24 8.98 7.81
N PRO A 169 -6.92 9.86 8.78
CA PRO A 169 -5.92 10.91 8.59
C PRO A 169 -4.46 10.46 8.75
N SER A 170 -4.20 9.32 9.41
CA SER A 170 -2.85 8.82 9.70
C SER A 170 -2.85 7.30 9.87
N ILE A 171 -1.68 6.69 9.93
CA ILE A 171 -1.51 5.25 10.22
C ILE A 171 -2.07 4.92 11.61
N ASP A 172 -1.74 5.71 12.62
CA ASP A 172 -2.23 5.47 13.99
C ASP A 172 -3.76 5.53 14.05
N ALA A 173 -4.36 6.53 13.40
CA ALA A 173 -5.81 6.64 13.30
C ALA A 173 -6.46 5.45 12.55
N VAL A 174 -5.79 4.89 11.54
CA VAL A 174 -6.25 3.65 10.88
C VAL A 174 -6.26 2.49 11.86
N LEU A 175 -5.14 2.25 12.55
CA LEU A 175 -4.99 1.09 13.45
C LEU A 175 -5.96 1.18 14.63
N GLU A 176 -6.09 2.36 15.23
CA GLU A 176 -7.03 2.61 16.32
C GLU A 176 -8.48 2.47 15.85
N GLY A 177 -8.84 3.12 14.74
CA GLY A 177 -10.20 3.06 14.19
C GLY A 177 -10.63 1.66 13.80
N GLU A 178 -9.74 0.89 13.15
CA GLU A 178 -10.04 -0.50 12.76
C GLU A 178 -10.12 -1.43 13.98
N ALA A 179 -9.33 -1.21 15.03
CA ALA A 179 -9.45 -1.94 16.29
C ALA A 179 -10.78 -1.64 17.02
N GLN A 180 -11.39 -0.48 16.78
CA GLN A 180 -12.68 -0.05 17.36
C GLN A 180 -13.89 -0.33 16.44
N GLY A 181 -13.75 -1.19 15.43
CA GLY A 181 -14.83 -1.60 14.54
C GLY A 181 -14.88 -0.91 13.18
N GLY A 182 -13.85 -0.11 12.82
CA GLY A 182 -13.63 0.35 11.44
C GLY A 182 -14.58 1.43 10.93
N LYS A 183 -15.09 2.31 11.81
CA LYS A 183 -15.96 3.41 11.39
C LYS A 183 -15.17 4.48 10.66
N LYS A 184 -15.37 4.55 9.34
CA LYS A 184 -14.71 5.51 8.45
C LYS A 184 -15.52 6.80 8.26
N ARG A 185 -14.91 7.80 7.65
CA ARG A 185 -15.61 9.02 7.22
C ARG A 185 -16.72 8.67 6.23
N PRO A 186 -17.85 9.39 6.25
CA PRO A 186 -18.90 9.17 5.24
C PRO A 186 -18.42 9.61 3.86
N LEU A 187 -18.77 8.84 2.86
CA LEU A 187 -18.59 9.20 1.45
C LEU A 187 -19.82 9.95 0.92
N PRO A 188 -19.66 10.82 -0.08
CA PRO A 188 -20.78 11.48 -0.74
C PRO A 188 -21.65 10.46 -1.49
N ALA A 189 -22.88 10.83 -1.77
CA ALA A 189 -23.73 10.04 -2.65
C ALA A 189 -23.10 9.91 -4.06
N PRO A 190 -23.25 8.76 -4.74
CA PRO A 190 -22.75 8.59 -6.10
C PRO A 190 -23.27 9.67 -7.04
N THR A 191 -22.38 10.29 -7.81
CA THR A 191 -22.71 11.43 -8.67
C THR A 191 -23.19 11.04 -10.06
N GLY A 192 -22.99 9.79 -10.50
CA GLY A 192 -23.24 9.35 -11.88
C GLY A 192 -22.30 9.98 -12.93
N LYS A 193 -21.33 10.80 -12.50
CA LYS A 193 -20.36 11.43 -13.39
C LYS A 193 -19.36 10.42 -13.95
N PRO A 194 -18.82 10.66 -15.17
CA PRO A 194 -17.77 9.81 -15.72
C PRO A 194 -16.56 9.71 -14.79
N VAL A 195 -15.96 8.52 -14.73
CA VAL A 195 -14.76 8.21 -13.93
C VAL A 195 -13.47 8.15 -14.79
N THR A 196 -13.57 8.56 -16.05
CA THR A 196 -12.45 8.57 -17.00
C THR A 196 -12.49 9.87 -17.79
N GLU A 197 -11.32 10.49 -17.97
CA GLU A 197 -11.14 11.61 -18.86
C GLU A 197 -11.28 11.12 -20.31
N ARG A 198 -12.07 11.87 -21.10
CA ARG A 198 -12.13 11.73 -22.55
C ARG A 198 -11.86 13.10 -23.16
N PRO A 199 -11.09 13.18 -24.26
CA PRO A 199 -11.00 14.42 -25.03
C PRO A 199 -12.40 14.77 -25.57
N ASP A 200 -12.70 16.05 -25.60
CA ASP A 200 -13.93 16.60 -26.18
C ASP A 200 -13.92 16.42 -27.69
#